data_3b06a4b678c337ef49d2794506adab71
#
_entry.id   3b06a4b678c337ef49d2794506adab71
#
_cell.length_a   1.000
_cell.length_b   1.000
_cell.length_c   1.000
_cell.angle_alpha   90.00
_cell.angle_beta   90.00
_cell.angle_gamma   90.00
#
_symmetry.space_group_name_H-M   'P 1'
#
loop_
_entity.id
_entity.type
_entity.pdbx_description
1 polymer ?
#
loop_
_entity_poly.entity_id
_entity_poly.type
_entity_poly.pdbx_seq_one_letter_code
_entity_poly.pdbx_strand_id
1 'polypeptide(L)'
;MASQEIEALSGALARLPGLGPRSARRAVLWLIKRRETALPQLLNALTQVQELLVECDVCGNVDTTNPCGICTDPRRDQRSICVVEEVADLWALDRARLFTGKYHVLGGRLSALEGVRPEDLTIGQLLDRVSQGGIDEVVLAMNATLEGQTTAHYIAERLEGAAVRVTQLAHGLPVGGELDYLDEGTLAQALRARRPVA
;
A
#
# COMPACT_ATOMS: atom_id res chain seq x y z
N MET A 1 16.11 34.52 19.22
CA MET A 1 15.09 33.96 18.31
C MET A 1 15.81 33.20 17.20
N ALA A 2 15.26 32.11 16.72
CA ALA A 2 15.84 31.41 15.55
C ALA A 2 15.69 32.28 14.30
N SER A 3 16.57 32.10 13.29
CA SER A 3 16.42 32.80 12.02
C SER A 3 15.19 32.29 11.25
N GLN A 4 14.74 33.06 10.25
CA GLN A 4 13.57 32.72 9.43
C GLN A 4 13.72 31.36 8.75
N GLU A 5 14.93 31.00 8.30
CA GLU A 5 15.24 29.75 7.63
C GLU A 5 15.12 28.54 8.58
N ILE A 6 15.58 28.69 9.83
CA ILE A 6 15.46 27.65 10.85
C ILE A 6 13.99 27.43 11.24
N GLU A 7 13.23 28.51 11.37
CA GLU A 7 11.79 28.41 11.65
C GLU A 7 11.03 27.79 10.46
N ALA A 8 11.39 28.13 9.21
CA ALA A 8 10.81 27.54 8.02
C ALA A 8 11.06 26.03 7.94
N LEU A 9 12.29 25.58 8.21
CA LEU A 9 12.63 24.16 8.27
C LEU A 9 11.84 23.43 9.38
N SER A 10 11.77 24.06 10.57
CA SER A 10 10.98 23.51 11.68
C SER A 10 9.49 23.38 11.32
N GLY A 11 8.94 24.38 10.65
CA GLY A 11 7.56 24.38 10.16
C GLY A 11 7.31 23.31 9.08
N ALA A 12 8.25 23.11 8.16
CA ALA A 12 8.16 22.08 7.13
C ALA A 12 8.13 20.68 7.75
N LEU A 13 9.05 20.39 8.68
CA LEU A 13 9.08 19.10 9.37
C LEU A 13 7.86 18.87 10.27
N ALA A 14 7.30 19.92 10.88
CA ALA A 14 6.12 19.80 11.74
C ALA A 14 4.83 19.46 10.98
N ARG A 15 4.80 19.58 9.63
CA ARG A 15 3.69 19.16 8.79
C ARG A 15 3.73 17.68 8.44
N LEU A 16 4.86 17.01 8.68
CA LEU A 16 4.95 15.58 8.41
C LEU A 16 4.13 14.80 9.44
N PRO A 17 3.37 13.75 9.00
CA PRO A 17 2.62 12.90 9.91
C PRO A 17 3.53 12.32 11.00
N GLY A 18 3.08 12.34 12.25
CA GLY A 18 3.86 11.85 13.39
C GLY A 18 4.94 12.80 13.92
N LEU A 19 5.23 13.91 13.23
CA LEU A 19 6.18 14.94 13.68
C LEU A 19 5.42 16.17 14.16
N GLY A 20 5.13 16.21 15.46
CA GLY A 20 4.58 17.43 16.08
C GLY A 20 5.64 18.54 16.22
N PRO A 21 5.23 19.80 16.53
CA PRO A 21 6.14 20.95 16.58
C PRO A 21 7.37 20.78 17.50
N ARG A 22 7.19 20.08 18.64
CA ARG A 22 8.31 19.80 19.58
C ARG A 22 9.33 18.83 18.97
N SER A 23 8.86 17.77 18.32
CA SER A 23 9.71 16.76 17.68
C SER A 23 10.43 17.35 16.47
N ALA A 24 9.74 18.14 15.66
CA ALA A 24 10.31 18.86 14.52
C ALA A 24 11.45 19.79 14.96
N ARG A 25 11.24 20.60 15.98
CA ARG A 25 12.29 21.49 16.55
C ARG A 25 13.50 20.70 17.06
N ARG A 26 13.28 19.58 17.73
CA ARG A 26 14.36 18.68 18.17
C ARG A 26 15.15 18.10 17.00
N ALA A 27 14.46 17.69 15.95
CA ALA A 27 15.08 17.18 14.73
C ALA A 27 15.95 18.25 14.04
N VAL A 28 15.44 19.48 13.90
CA VAL A 28 16.20 20.61 13.35
C VAL A 28 17.46 20.90 14.17
N LEU A 29 17.36 20.99 15.49
CA LEU A 29 18.52 21.21 16.34
C LEU A 29 19.55 20.08 16.26
N TRP A 30 19.10 18.85 16.10
CA TRP A 30 19.96 17.69 15.89
C TRP A 30 20.69 17.76 14.55
N LEU A 31 20.01 18.16 13.45
CA LEU A 31 20.59 18.38 12.14
C LEU A 31 21.60 19.51 12.13
N ILE A 32 21.29 20.64 12.80
CA ILE A 32 22.21 21.79 12.93
C ILE A 32 23.51 21.39 13.64
N LYS A 33 23.43 20.60 14.70
CA LYS A 33 24.61 20.08 15.39
C LYS A 33 25.46 19.17 14.50
N ARG A 34 24.88 18.56 13.47
CA ARG A 34 25.54 17.65 12.53
C ARG A 34 25.49 18.19 11.09
N ARG A 35 25.62 19.51 10.96
CA ARG A 35 25.50 20.21 9.69
C ARG A 35 26.49 19.74 8.61
N GLU A 36 27.62 19.14 8.99
CA GLU A 36 28.64 18.67 8.09
C GLU A 36 28.42 17.21 7.64
N THR A 37 27.55 16.47 8.32
CA THR A 37 27.32 15.04 8.07
C THR A 37 25.84 14.74 7.81
N ALA A 38 25.00 14.81 8.83
CA ALA A 38 23.61 14.36 8.71
C ALA A 38 22.73 15.28 7.85
N LEU A 39 22.97 16.59 7.87
CA LEU A 39 22.19 17.53 7.07
C LEU A 39 22.43 17.35 5.57
N PRO A 40 23.68 17.28 5.05
CA PRO A 40 23.93 16.98 3.65
C PRO A 40 23.43 15.59 3.22
N GLN A 41 23.55 14.57 4.08
CA GLN A 41 23.04 13.22 3.78
C GLN A 41 21.52 13.23 3.61
N LEU A 42 20.80 13.90 4.50
CA LEU A 42 19.32 14.00 4.39
C LEU A 42 18.93 14.78 3.14
N LEU A 43 19.59 15.92 2.88
CA LEU A 43 19.31 16.72 1.68
C LEU A 43 19.53 15.90 0.41
N ASN A 44 20.67 15.22 0.29
CA ASN A 44 20.99 14.38 -0.85
C ASN A 44 19.96 13.26 -1.04
N ALA A 45 19.55 12.56 0.04
CA ALA A 45 18.54 11.51 -0.02
C ALA A 45 17.18 12.05 -0.50
N LEU A 46 16.75 13.22 -0.01
CA LEU A 46 15.52 13.87 -0.45
C LEU A 46 15.58 14.26 -1.93
N THR A 47 16.69 14.85 -2.36
CA THR A 47 16.91 15.24 -3.76
C THR A 47 16.88 14.02 -4.67
N GLN A 48 17.61 12.95 -4.33
CA GLN A 48 17.59 11.72 -5.13
C GLN A 48 16.22 11.11 -5.27
N VAL A 49 15.45 11.03 -4.17
CA VAL A 49 14.06 10.53 -4.25
C VAL A 49 13.22 11.45 -5.13
N GLN A 50 13.30 12.76 -4.95
CA GLN A 50 12.55 13.73 -5.75
C GLN A 50 12.82 13.62 -7.25
N GLU A 51 14.09 13.40 -7.63
CA GLU A 51 14.52 13.32 -9.04
C GLU A 51 14.21 11.98 -9.70
N LEU A 52 14.23 10.87 -8.93
CA LEU A 52 14.14 9.52 -9.47
C LEU A 52 12.78 8.86 -9.25
N LEU A 53 11.90 9.48 -8.43
CA LEU A 53 10.62 8.88 -8.09
C LEU A 53 9.75 8.71 -9.33
N VAL A 54 9.34 7.47 -9.59
CA VAL A 54 8.46 7.11 -10.71
C VAL A 54 7.41 6.11 -10.25
N GLU A 55 6.25 6.15 -10.89
CA GLU A 55 5.24 5.10 -10.77
C GLU A 55 5.59 3.97 -11.75
N CYS A 56 5.46 2.74 -11.31
CA CYS A 56 5.75 1.57 -12.12
C CYS A 56 4.63 1.31 -13.13
N ASP A 57 4.92 1.38 -14.42
CA ASP A 57 3.96 1.16 -15.51
C ASP A 57 3.33 -0.26 -15.49
N VAL A 58 3.95 -1.21 -14.79
CA VAL A 58 3.46 -2.59 -14.71
C VAL A 58 2.51 -2.80 -13.55
N CYS A 59 2.76 -2.19 -12.37
CA CYS A 59 2.04 -2.54 -11.16
C CYS A 59 1.54 -1.36 -10.32
N GLY A 60 1.81 -0.11 -10.72
CA GLY A 60 1.41 1.07 -9.96
C GLY A 60 2.20 1.31 -8.66
N ASN A 61 3.25 0.51 -8.37
CA ASN A 61 4.11 0.78 -7.23
C ASN A 61 4.95 2.04 -7.48
N VAL A 62 5.31 2.74 -6.42
CA VAL A 62 6.24 3.87 -6.47
C VAL A 62 7.66 3.38 -6.18
N ASP A 63 8.60 3.66 -7.09
CA ASP A 63 10.01 3.24 -7.00
C ASP A 63 10.91 4.30 -7.65
N THR A 64 12.21 4.07 -7.67
CA THR A 64 13.20 4.87 -8.40
C THR A 64 13.63 4.23 -9.72
N THR A 65 13.00 3.12 -10.09
CA THR A 65 13.21 2.42 -11.37
C THR A 65 11.87 2.00 -11.97
N ASN A 66 11.79 1.96 -13.31
CA ASN A 66 10.62 1.50 -14.05
C ASN A 66 11.02 0.49 -15.13
N PRO A 67 10.53 -0.77 -15.08
CA PRO A 67 9.68 -1.34 -14.04
C PRO A 67 10.38 -1.43 -12.68
N CYS A 68 9.57 -1.41 -11.59
CA CYS A 68 10.08 -1.41 -10.22
C CYS A 68 10.82 -2.70 -9.84
N GLY A 69 11.59 -2.66 -8.76
CA GLY A 69 12.35 -3.81 -8.27
C GLY A 69 11.50 -5.05 -7.98
N ILE A 70 10.24 -4.88 -7.58
CA ILE A 70 9.30 -6.00 -7.39
C ILE A 70 8.94 -6.65 -8.73
N CYS A 71 8.66 -5.85 -9.76
CA CYS A 71 8.29 -6.38 -11.07
C CYS A 71 9.46 -7.04 -11.81
N THR A 72 10.68 -6.59 -11.57
CA THR A 72 11.89 -7.12 -12.21
C THR A 72 12.54 -8.27 -11.47
N ASP A 73 12.17 -8.56 -10.21
CA ASP A 73 12.76 -9.65 -9.43
C ASP A 73 12.35 -11.02 -10.01
N PRO A 74 13.30 -11.80 -10.60
CA PRO A 74 13.02 -13.10 -11.20
C PRO A 74 12.72 -14.21 -10.17
N ARG A 75 13.01 -13.98 -8.89
CA ARG A 75 12.76 -14.94 -7.82
C ARG A 75 11.30 -14.96 -7.39
N ARG A 76 10.52 -13.94 -7.80
CA ARG A 76 9.09 -13.87 -7.48
C ARG A 76 8.28 -14.76 -8.42
N ASP A 77 7.24 -15.34 -7.86
CA ASP A 77 6.26 -16.10 -8.64
C ASP A 77 5.58 -15.16 -9.65
N GLN A 78 5.69 -15.52 -10.94
CA GLN A 78 5.11 -14.75 -12.04
C GLN A 78 3.62 -15.09 -12.26
N ARG A 79 3.10 -16.13 -11.60
CA ARG A 79 1.76 -16.69 -11.82
C ARG A 79 0.73 -16.19 -10.80
N SER A 80 1.14 -15.43 -9.79
CA SER A 80 0.26 -14.87 -8.78
C SER A 80 0.40 -13.35 -8.64
N ILE A 81 -0.74 -12.67 -8.57
CA ILE A 81 -0.83 -11.22 -8.38
C ILE A 81 -1.62 -10.92 -7.11
N CYS A 82 -1.03 -10.14 -6.20
CA CYS A 82 -1.73 -9.56 -5.06
C CYS A 82 -2.15 -8.12 -5.40
N VAL A 83 -3.45 -7.88 -5.40
CA VAL A 83 -4.05 -6.58 -5.70
C VAL A 83 -4.30 -5.83 -4.41
N VAL A 84 -3.85 -4.59 -4.33
CA VAL A 84 -3.97 -3.71 -3.16
C VAL A 84 -4.57 -2.36 -3.55
N GLU A 85 -5.13 -1.63 -2.59
CA GLU A 85 -5.70 -0.30 -2.83
C GLU A 85 -4.60 0.74 -3.06
N GLU A 86 -3.59 0.77 -2.18
CA GLU A 86 -2.57 1.81 -2.13
C GLU A 86 -1.15 1.24 -2.08
N VAL A 87 -0.18 2.06 -2.44
CA VAL A 87 1.26 1.71 -2.34
C VAL A 87 1.66 1.34 -0.91
N ALA A 88 1.06 1.98 0.09
CA ALA A 88 1.32 1.70 1.50
C ALA A 88 0.95 0.27 1.89
N ASP A 89 -0.16 -0.26 1.35
CA ASP A 89 -0.61 -1.64 1.56
C ASP A 89 0.38 -2.64 0.96
N LEU A 90 0.83 -2.36 -0.28
CA LEU A 90 1.87 -3.15 -0.94
C LEU A 90 3.12 -3.22 -0.08
N TRP A 91 3.63 -2.07 0.38
CA TRP A 91 4.85 -2.03 1.19
C TRP A 91 4.68 -2.74 2.54
N ALA A 92 3.49 -2.72 3.13
CA ALA A 92 3.19 -3.45 4.36
C ALA A 92 3.26 -4.97 4.14
N LEU A 93 2.61 -5.47 3.08
CA LEU A 93 2.59 -6.89 2.73
C LEU A 93 3.98 -7.39 2.29
N ASP A 94 4.70 -6.62 1.47
CA ASP A 94 6.02 -6.99 0.98
C ASP A 94 7.06 -7.05 2.12
N ARG A 95 7.00 -6.11 3.05
CA ARG A 95 7.84 -6.12 4.25
C ARG A 95 7.59 -7.34 5.13
N ALA A 96 6.36 -7.83 5.19
CA ALA A 96 6.02 -9.04 5.94
C ALA A 96 6.60 -10.31 5.31
N ARG A 97 7.00 -10.28 4.03
CA ARG A 97 7.62 -11.39 3.27
C ARG A 97 6.78 -12.67 3.23
N LEU A 98 5.46 -12.53 3.30
CA LEU A 98 4.53 -13.66 3.30
C LEU A 98 3.99 -13.98 1.90
N PHE A 99 4.08 -13.03 0.97
CA PHE A 99 3.65 -13.20 -0.41
C PHE A 99 4.85 -13.13 -1.35
N THR A 100 5.01 -14.15 -2.16
CA THR A 100 6.16 -14.30 -3.08
C THR A 100 5.84 -13.92 -4.53
N GLY A 101 4.59 -13.59 -4.83
CA GLY A 101 4.14 -13.19 -6.16
C GLY A 101 4.39 -11.74 -6.50
N LYS A 102 3.76 -11.28 -7.57
CA LYS A 102 3.74 -9.89 -8.03
C LYS A 102 2.60 -9.12 -7.38
N TYR A 103 2.67 -7.80 -7.44
CA TYR A 103 1.63 -6.91 -6.94
C TYR A 103 0.95 -6.13 -8.06
N HIS A 104 -0.21 -5.57 -7.75
CA HIS A 104 -0.90 -4.57 -8.54
C HIS A 104 -1.57 -3.57 -7.59
N VAL A 105 -1.23 -2.30 -7.73
CA VAL A 105 -1.78 -1.18 -6.94
C VAL A 105 -2.90 -0.54 -7.75
N LEU A 106 -4.09 -0.43 -7.17
CA LEU A 106 -5.25 0.17 -7.83
C LEU A 106 -5.19 1.70 -7.88
N GLY A 107 -4.46 2.33 -6.97
CA GLY A 107 -4.43 3.78 -6.77
C GLY A 107 -5.63 4.31 -5.97
N GLY A 108 -6.37 3.43 -5.30
CA GLY A 108 -7.53 3.76 -4.47
C GLY A 108 -8.55 2.64 -4.41
N ARG A 109 -9.78 3.01 -4.07
CA ARG A 109 -10.95 2.12 -3.99
C ARG A 109 -12.18 2.78 -4.59
N LEU A 110 -13.15 2.00 -5.04
CA LEU A 110 -14.45 2.53 -5.49
C LEU A 110 -15.15 3.23 -4.34
N SER A 111 -15.61 4.45 -4.56
CA SER A 111 -16.35 5.23 -3.56
C SER A 111 -17.39 6.12 -4.24
N ALA A 112 -18.65 5.83 -4.00
CA ALA A 112 -19.73 6.67 -4.49
C ALA A 112 -19.75 8.04 -3.79
N LEU A 113 -19.32 8.10 -2.52
CA LEU A 113 -19.26 9.34 -1.75
C LEU A 113 -18.14 10.27 -2.21
N GLU A 114 -16.98 9.72 -2.55
CA GLU A 114 -15.83 10.45 -3.04
C GLU A 114 -15.84 10.61 -4.57
N GLY A 115 -16.81 9.99 -5.26
CA GLY A 115 -16.95 10.02 -6.71
C GLY A 115 -15.93 9.18 -7.47
N VAL A 116 -15.22 8.28 -6.79
CA VAL A 116 -14.20 7.41 -7.40
C VAL A 116 -14.88 6.26 -8.16
N ARG A 117 -14.64 6.20 -9.45
CA ARG A 117 -15.20 5.24 -10.40
C ARG A 117 -14.16 4.21 -10.84
N PRO A 118 -14.58 3.11 -11.51
CA PRO A 118 -13.64 2.11 -12.02
C PRO A 118 -12.59 2.67 -12.99
N GLU A 119 -12.95 3.68 -13.78
CA GLU A 119 -12.04 4.35 -14.72
C GLU A 119 -10.99 5.24 -14.04
N ASP A 120 -11.19 5.62 -12.79
CA ASP A 120 -10.23 6.39 -12.00
C ASP A 120 -9.15 5.49 -11.36
N LEU A 121 -9.35 4.17 -11.42
CA LEU A 121 -8.48 3.15 -10.86
C LEU A 121 -7.78 2.33 -11.96
N THR A 122 -6.66 1.70 -11.64
CA THR A 122 -5.89 0.87 -12.58
C THR A 122 -6.50 -0.52 -12.82
N ILE A 123 -7.82 -0.70 -12.57
CA ILE A 123 -8.52 -1.98 -12.75
C ILE A 123 -8.41 -2.47 -14.21
N GLY A 124 -8.52 -1.58 -15.19
CA GLY A 124 -8.34 -1.94 -16.60
C GLY A 124 -6.98 -2.57 -16.87
N GLN A 125 -5.91 -2.00 -16.35
CA GLN A 125 -4.55 -2.54 -16.47
C GLN A 125 -4.40 -3.92 -15.81
N LEU A 126 -5.06 -4.15 -14.66
CA LEU A 126 -5.10 -5.47 -14.01
C LEU A 126 -5.75 -6.52 -14.93
N LEU A 127 -6.91 -6.19 -15.52
CA LEU A 127 -7.63 -7.08 -16.44
C LEU A 127 -6.79 -7.39 -17.67
N ASP A 128 -6.11 -6.40 -18.23
CA ASP A 128 -5.18 -6.59 -19.36
C ASP A 128 -4.02 -7.53 -18.99
N ARG A 129 -3.42 -7.37 -17.80
CA ARG A 129 -2.36 -8.27 -17.31
C ARG A 129 -2.84 -9.71 -17.19
N VAL A 130 -4.05 -9.94 -16.68
CA VAL A 130 -4.64 -11.28 -16.55
C VAL A 130 -4.97 -11.85 -17.93
N SER A 131 -5.50 -11.05 -18.85
CA SER A 131 -5.89 -11.49 -20.20
C SER A 131 -4.71 -11.93 -21.06
N GLN A 132 -3.51 -11.39 -20.82
CA GLN A 132 -2.27 -11.82 -21.49
C GLN A 132 -1.86 -13.25 -21.13
N GLY A 133 -2.48 -13.83 -20.10
CA GLY A 133 -2.25 -15.20 -19.66
C GLY A 133 -1.03 -15.38 -18.76
N GLY A 134 -0.89 -16.61 -18.24
CA GLY A 134 0.21 -16.95 -17.34
C GLY A 134 -0.04 -16.59 -15.87
N ILE A 135 -1.20 -16.03 -15.53
CA ILE A 135 -1.61 -15.78 -14.14
C ILE A 135 -2.59 -16.86 -13.71
N ASP A 136 -2.27 -17.56 -12.62
CA ASP A 136 -3.11 -18.61 -12.05
C ASP A 136 -3.98 -18.10 -10.91
N GLU A 137 -3.50 -17.08 -10.19
CA GLU A 137 -4.20 -16.55 -9.02
C GLU A 137 -4.11 -15.03 -8.94
N VAL A 138 -5.26 -14.40 -8.67
CA VAL A 138 -5.40 -13.01 -8.25
C VAL A 138 -5.89 -13.01 -6.80
N VAL A 139 -5.06 -12.49 -5.90
CA VAL A 139 -5.36 -12.33 -4.47
C VAL A 139 -5.84 -10.89 -4.24
N LEU A 140 -7.10 -10.70 -3.87
CA LEU A 140 -7.66 -9.39 -3.56
C LEU A 140 -7.36 -9.05 -2.09
N ALA A 141 -6.40 -8.16 -1.87
CA ALA A 141 -5.95 -7.72 -0.55
C ALA A 141 -6.49 -6.30 -0.25
N MET A 142 -7.81 -6.16 -0.36
CA MET A 142 -8.50 -4.91 -0.06
C MET A 142 -8.67 -4.71 1.44
N ASN A 143 -8.77 -3.46 1.86
CA ASN A 143 -9.09 -3.12 3.24
C ASN A 143 -10.48 -3.67 3.64
N ALA A 144 -10.65 -4.00 4.93
CA ALA A 144 -11.90 -4.55 5.46
C ALA A 144 -13.00 -3.47 5.65
N THR A 145 -13.11 -2.55 4.69
CA THR A 145 -14.14 -1.50 4.62
C THR A 145 -15.24 -1.89 3.63
N LEU A 146 -16.38 -1.20 3.68
CA LEU A 146 -17.46 -1.41 2.72
C LEU A 146 -17.00 -1.13 1.28
N GLU A 147 -16.26 -0.04 1.09
CA GLU A 147 -15.71 0.35 -0.21
C GLU A 147 -14.68 -0.67 -0.71
N GLY A 148 -13.79 -1.16 0.18
CA GLY A 148 -12.82 -2.20 -0.17
C GLY A 148 -13.52 -3.50 -0.58
N GLN A 149 -14.57 -3.93 0.12
CA GLN A 149 -15.36 -5.10 -0.25
C GLN A 149 -16.10 -4.91 -1.58
N THR A 150 -16.66 -3.71 -1.81
CA THR A 150 -17.31 -3.37 -3.08
C THR A 150 -16.32 -3.41 -4.23
N THR A 151 -15.10 -2.88 -4.02
CA THR A 151 -14.02 -2.90 -5.00
C THR A 151 -13.59 -4.34 -5.32
N ALA A 152 -13.42 -5.17 -4.28
CA ALA A 152 -13.09 -6.59 -4.43
C ALA A 152 -14.15 -7.34 -5.24
N HIS A 153 -15.43 -7.12 -4.92
CA HIS A 153 -16.55 -7.74 -5.62
C HIS A 153 -16.58 -7.33 -7.10
N TYR A 154 -16.45 -6.03 -7.38
CA TYR A 154 -16.40 -5.53 -8.75
C TYR A 154 -15.27 -6.17 -9.57
N ILE A 155 -14.05 -6.28 -8.99
CA ILE A 155 -12.93 -6.91 -9.69
C ILE A 155 -13.21 -8.40 -9.91
N ALA A 156 -13.75 -9.10 -8.91
CA ALA A 156 -14.09 -10.51 -9.04
C ALA A 156 -15.11 -10.77 -10.16
N GLU A 157 -16.17 -9.96 -10.26
CA GLU A 157 -17.14 -10.02 -11.38
C GLU A 157 -16.47 -9.79 -12.74
N ARG A 158 -15.55 -8.83 -12.84
CA ARG A 158 -14.83 -8.54 -14.10
C ARG A 158 -13.87 -9.65 -14.51
N LEU A 159 -13.44 -10.48 -13.58
CA LEU A 159 -12.59 -11.64 -13.81
C LEU A 159 -13.40 -12.94 -13.98
N GLU A 160 -14.73 -12.90 -13.88
CA GLU A 160 -15.57 -14.05 -14.16
C GLU A 160 -15.36 -14.54 -15.62
N GLY A 161 -15.14 -15.84 -15.75
CA GLY A 161 -14.84 -16.47 -17.05
C GLY A 161 -13.37 -16.41 -17.49
N ALA A 162 -12.51 -15.66 -16.77
CA ALA A 162 -11.07 -15.76 -16.95
C ALA A 162 -10.53 -17.07 -16.34
N ALA A 163 -9.51 -17.66 -16.97
CA ALA A 163 -8.87 -18.90 -16.46
C ALA A 163 -7.92 -18.59 -15.28
N VAL A 164 -8.43 -17.87 -14.26
CA VAL A 164 -7.67 -17.44 -13.08
C VAL A 164 -8.50 -17.69 -11.82
N ARG A 165 -7.84 -18.15 -10.76
CA ARG A 165 -8.46 -18.25 -9.43
C ARG A 165 -8.44 -16.88 -8.75
N VAL A 166 -9.61 -16.39 -8.36
CA VAL A 166 -9.72 -15.16 -7.57
C VAL A 166 -9.90 -15.53 -6.11
N THR A 167 -9.05 -15.03 -5.25
CA THR A 167 -9.08 -15.24 -3.79
C THR A 167 -9.06 -13.89 -3.07
N GLN A 168 -9.41 -13.88 -1.79
CA GLN A 168 -9.43 -12.68 -0.95
C GLN A 168 -8.77 -12.97 0.39
N LEU A 169 -8.15 -11.96 1.01
CA LEU A 169 -7.63 -12.10 2.37
C LEU A 169 -8.77 -12.46 3.33
N ALA A 170 -8.48 -13.40 4.24
CA ALA A 170 -9.44 -13.80 5.25
C ALA A 170 -9.69 -12.64 6.23
N HIS A 171 -10.97 -12.39 6.52
CA HIS A 171 -11.39 -11.50 7.57
C HIS A 171 -11.64 -12.30 8.85
N GLY A 172 -11.23 -11.77 10.01
CA GLY A 172 -11.45 -12.47 11.26
C GLY A 172 -10.77 -11.84 12.46
N LEU A 173 -10.66 -12.61 13.52
CA LEU A 173 -10.03 -12.18 14.75
C LEU A 173 -8.54 -11.99 14.56
N PRO A 174 -7.94 -10.90 15.04
CA PRO A 174 -6.50 -10.70 14.99
C PRO A 174 -5.81 -11.74 15.89
N VAL A 175 -4.69 -12.26 15.44
CA VAL A 175 -3.89 -13.20 16.25
C VAL A 175 -3.39 -12.51 17.51
N GLY A 176 -3.66 -13.10 18.68
CA GLY A 176 -3.33 -12.53 19.98
C GLY A 176 -4.35 -11.50 20.51
N GLY A 177 -5.45 -11.26 19.79
CA GLY A 177 -6.53 -10.40 20.28
C GLY A 177 -7.47 -11.16 21.23
N GLU A 178 -7.92 -10.47 22.28
CA GLU A 178 -8.94 -10.98 23.21
C GLU A 178 -10.32 -10.46 22.75
N LEU A 179 -11.36 -11.30 22.89
CA LEU A 179 -12.68 -11.03 22.33
C LEU A 179 -13.36 -9.78 22.91
N ASP A 180 -13.11 -9.47 24.17
CA ASP A 180 -13.67 -8.34 24.88
C ASP A 180 -13.12 -6.97 24.46
N TYR A 181 -11.99 -6.96 23.75
CA TYR A 181 -11.39 -5.73 23.18
C TYR A 181 -11.76 -5.48 21.71
N LEU A 182 -12.59 -6.36 21.12
CA LEU A 182 -12.96 -6.24 19.71
C LEU A 182 -14.31 -5.57 19.55
N ASP A 183 -14.43 -4.79 18.49
CA ASP A 183 -15.70 -4.17 18.12
C ASP A 183 -16.72 -5.20 17.60
N GLU A 184 -18.00 -4.84 17.67
CA GLU A 184 -19.12 -5.71 17.27
C GLU A 184 -19.05 -6.12 15.80
N GLY A 185 -18.55 -5.25 14.92
CA GLY A 185 -18.39 -5.54 13.48
C GLY A 185 -17.37 -6.64 13.22
N THR A 186 -16.21 -6.56 13.89
CA THR A 186 -15.16 -7.59 13.82
C THR A 186 -15.65 -8.92 14.36
N LEU A 187 -16.37 -8.93 15.49
CA LEU A 187 -16.96 -10.14 16.07
C LEU A 187 -18.02 -10.75 15.15
N ALA A 188 -18.90 -9.94 14.57
CA ALA A 188 -19.92 -10.40 13.63
C ALA A 188 -19.28 -11.02 12.37
N GLN A 189 -18.23 -10.41 11.85
CA GLN A 189 -17.51 -10.92 10.68
C GLN A 189 -16.80 -12.25 11.00
N ALA A 190 -16.15 -12.37 12.15
CA ALA A 190 -15.50 -13.60 12.59
C ALA A 190 -16.51 -14.75 12.74
N LEU A 191 -17.70 -14.47 13.31
CA LEU A 191 -18.78 -15.45 13.42
C LEU A 191 -19.31 -15.90 12.06
N ARG A 192 -19.43 -14.98 11.09
CA ARG A 192 -19.86 -15.33 9.72
C ARG A 192 -18.82 -16.19 9.02
N ALA A 193 -17.54 -15.87 9.19
CA ALA A 193 -16.40 -16.57 8.57
C ALA A 193 -15.93 -17.82 9.34
N ARG A 194 -16.67 -18.26 10.38
CA ARG A 194 -16.30 -19.42 11.20
C ARG A 194 -16.13 -20.68 10.35
N ARG A 195 -15.15 -21.49 10.71
CA ARG A 195 -14.86 -22.78 10.05
C ARG A 195 -14.97 -23.92 11.03
N PRO A 196 -15.29 -25.15 10.56
CA PRO A 196 -15.19 -26.33 11.40
C PRO A 196 -13.77 -26.50 11.96
N VAL A 197 -13.67 -26.95 13.20
CA VAL A 197 -12.41 -27.39 13.79
C VAL A 197 -12.18 -28.81 13.30
N ALA A 198 -11.03 -29.05 12.67
CA ALA A 198 -10.61 -30.36 12.18
C ALA A 198 -10.08 -31.23 13.34
#